data_8e31e52e9045869d081f0ef4bea089e0
#
_entry.id   8e31e52e9045869d081f0ef4bea089e0
#
_cell.length_a   1.000
_cell.length_b   1.000
_cell.length_c   1.000
_cell.angle_alpha   90.00
_cell.angle_beta   90.00
_cell.angle_gamma   90.00
#
_symmetry.space_group_name_H-M   'P 1'
#
loop_
_entity.id
_entity.type
_entity.pdbx_description
1 polymer ?
#
loop_
_entity_poly.entity_id
_entity_poly.type
_entity_poly.pdbx_seq_one_letter_code
_entity_poly.pdbx_strand_id
1 'polypeptide(L)'
;MKIFLILITLIVTTNLFAETNPPKVTTQQFQNWTYQCVEDKKRKSCEVSQNIRIQNSNINFSVVYNKFLNQDKEIRKSISFIAPLGVDLNTQLALRFDGKEQINLRWSTCEQIGCLVFITNNSKDEKILEI
;
A
#
# COMPACT_ATOMS: atom_id res chain seq x y z
N MET A 1 -44.62 24.80 31.88
CA MET A 1 -44.27 23.37 31.78
C MET A 1 -43.81 22.94 30.40
N LYS A 2 -44.35 23.42 29.26
CA LYS A 2 -43.90 23.08 27.90
C LYS A 2 -42.52 23.66 27.50
N ILE A 3 -42.17 24.86 28.00
CA ILE A 3 -40.87 25.53 27.70
C ILE A 3 -39.71 24.83 28.40
N PHE A 4 -39.95 24.26 29.59
CA PHE A 4 -38.92 23.55 30.36
C PHE A 4 -38.50 22.19 29.71
N LEU A 5 -39.43 21.52 29.03
CA LEU A 5 -39.20 20.29 28.30
C LEU A 5 -38.35 20.50 27.01
N ILE A 6 -38.51 21.67 26.37
CA ILE A 6 -37.73 22.01 25.14
C ILE A 6 -36.26 22.33 25.51
N LEU A 7 -36.00 22.91 26.67
CA LEU A 7 -34.65 23.20 27.15
C LEU A 7 -33.84 21.94 27.50
N ILE A 8 -34.50 20.90 27.99
CA ILE A 8 -33.83 19.61 28.33
C ILE A 8 -33.44 18.83 27.10
N THR A 9 -34.18 18.90 25.98
CA THR A 9 -33.85 18.22 24.74
C THR A 9 -32.66 18.85 23.99
N LEU A 10 -32.33 20.13 24.26
CA LEU A 10 -31.21 20.80 23.63
C LEU A 10 -29.85 20.47 24.27
N ILE A 11 -29.82 19.93 25.48
CA ILE A 11 -28.57 19.64 26.22
C ILE A 11 -28.01 18.24 25.92
N VAL A 12 -28.80 17.34 25.30
CA VAL A 12 -28.38 15.93 25.09
C VAL A 12 -27.64 15.69 23.76
N THR A 13 -27.50 16.68 22.88
CA THR A 13 -26.95 16.49 21.52
C THR A 13 -25.46 16.79 21.35
N THR A 14 -24.68 16.98 22.42
CA THR A 14 -23.30 17.50 22.28
C THR A 14 -22.17 16.52 22.62
N ASN A 15 -22.31 15.20 22.53
CA ASN A 15 -21.19 14.33 22.85
C ASN A 15 -21.11 13.08 21.96
N LEU A 16 -21.09 13.24 20.64
CA LEU A 16 -20.79 12.14 19.69
C LEU A 16 -19.65 12.51 18.72
N PHE A 17 -18.62 13.17 19.22
CA PHE A 17 -17.33 13.12 18.55
C PHE A 17 -16.58 11.90 19.09
N ALA A 18 -16.68 10.79 18.37
CA ALA A 18 -15.79 9.67 18.59
C ALA A 18 -14.37 10.16 18.28
N GLU A 19 -13.56 10.30 19.31
CA GLU A 19 -12.13 10.63 19.22
C GLU A 19 -11.43 9.46 18.54
N THR A 20 -11.38 9.48 17.20
CA THR A 20 -10.57 8.56 16.42
C THR A 20 -9.12 9.03 16.53
N ASN A 21 -8.37 8.45 17.45
CA ASN A 21 -6.93 8.67 17.50
C ASN A 21 -6.35 8.35 16.11
N PRO A 22 -5.64 9.28 15.48
CA PRO A 22 -5.04 9.03 14.17
C PRO A 22 -4.03 7.87 14.27
N PRO A 23 -3.88 7.07 13.21
CA PRO A 23 -2.90 5.99 13.20
C PRO A 23 -1.49 6.56 13.38
N LYS A 24 -0.67 5.84 14.15
CA LYS A 24 0.74 6.19 14.32
C LYS A 24 1.52 5.82 13.06
N VAL A 25 2.10 6.80 12.41
CA VAL A 25 2.95 6.62 11.22
C VAL A 25 4.40 6.82 11.62
N THR A 26 5.24 5.86 11.27
CA THR A 26 6.70 5.94 11.43
C THR A 26 7.34 5.79 10.07
N THR A 27 8.19 6.74 9.66
CA THR A 27 8.89 6.72 8.37
C THR A 27 10.39 6.84 8.61
N GLN A 28 11.16 6.02 7.89
CA GLN A 28 12.63 6.04 7.88
C GLN A 28 13.12 5.95 6.43
N GLN A 29 14.20 6.67 6.14
CA GLN A 29 14.83 6.67 4.81
C GLN A 29 16.16 5.93 4.88
N PHE A 30 16.36 4.97 3.97
CA PHE A 30 17.59 4.20 3.81
C PHE A 30 18.08 4.33 2.36
N GLN A 31 18.97 5.26 2.10
CA GLN A 31 19.40 5.59 0.74
C GLN A 31 18.17 5.95 -0.15
N ASN A 32 17.91 5.16 -1.16
CA ASN A 32 16.78 5.33 -2.10
C ASN A 32 15.51 4.59 -1.67
N TRP A 33 15.54 3.89 -0.53
CA TRP A 33 14.41 3.14 0.01
C TRP A 33 13.73 3.90 1.13
N THR A 34 12.43 3.93 1.11
CA THR A 34 11.59 4.46 2.19
C THR A 34 10.96 3.29 2.93
N TYR A 35 11.19 3.21 4.23
CA TYR A 35 10.50 2.30 5.14
C TYR A 35 9.41 3.08 5.87
N GLN A 36 8.18 2.59 5.82
CA GLN A 36 7.04 3.20 6.49
C GLN A 36 6.21 2.15 7.22
N CYS A 37 5.86 2.42 8.47
CA CYS A 37 4.91 1.63 9.23
C CYS A 37 3.72 2.50 9.64
N VAL A 38 2.54 1.94 9.47
CA VAL A 38 1.28 2.48 9.97
C VAL A 38 0.73 1.53 11.03
N GLU A 39 0.53 2.06 12.22
CA GLU A 39 0.03 1.31 13.35
C GLU A 39 -1.26 1.95 13.86
N ASP A 40 -2.34 1.21 13.81
CA ASP A 40 -3.60 1.53 14.45
C ASP A 40 -3.87 0.56 15.63
N LYS A 41 -4.96 0.77 16.36
CA LYS A 41 -5.32 -0.07 17.54
C LYS A 41 -5.44 -1.56 17.22
N LYS A 42 -5.60 -1.96 15.97
CA LYS A 42 -5.91 -3.34 15.55
C LYS A 42 -4.90 -3.94 14.59
N ARG A 43 -4.14 -3.12 13.87
CA ARG A 43 -3.26 -3.56 12.79
C ARG A 43 -1.96 -2.77 12.75
N LYS A 44 -0.90 -3.47 12.41
CA LYS A 44 0.38 -2.87 12.05
C LYS A 44 0.74 -3.36 10.65
N SER A 45 0.90 -2.43 9.75
CA SER A 45 1.36 -2.68 8.37
C SER A 45 2.63 -1.91 8.13
N CYS A 46 3.64 -2.59 7.62
CA CYS A 46 4.90 -1.96 7.26
C CYS A 46 5.20 -2.21 5.79
N GLU A 47 5.74 -1.20 5.14
CA GLU A 47 6.15 -1.28 3.74
C GLU A 47 7.55 -0.75 3.55
N VAL A 48 8.22 -1.25 2.52
CA VAL A 48 9.46 -0.71 1.98
C VAL A 48 9.19 -0.35 0.53
N SER A 49 9.45 0.89 0.16
CA SER A 49 9.18 1.38 -1.20
C SER A 49 10.39 2.09 -1.80
N GLN A 50 10.49 2.03 -3.12
CA GLN A 50 11.46 2.79 -3.91
C GLN A 50 10.79 3.34 -5.15
N ASN A 51 11.09 4.61 -5.46
CA ASN A 51 10.72 5.25 -6.73
C ASN A 51 11.94 5.28 -7.65
N ILE A 52 11.78 4.72 -8.84
CA ILE A 52 12.81 4.61 -9.86
C ILE A 52 12.43 5.53 -11.01
N ARG A 53 13.23 6.55 -11.26
CA ARG A 53 13.06 7.47 -12.38
C ARG A 53 13.92 7.03 -13.54
N ILE A 54 13.33 6.90 -14.73
CA ILE A 54 14.07 6.64 -15.95
C ILE A 54 14.76 7.93 -16.40
N GLN A 55 16.07 7.86 -16.62
CA GLN A 55 16.85 9.02 -17.09
C GLN A 55 16.30 9.54 -18.42
N ASN A 56 16.30 10.86 -18.57
CA ASN A 56 15.83 11.56 -19.76
C ASN A 56 14.32 11.33 -20.12
N SER A 57 13.53 10.92 -19.14
CA SER A 57 12.08 10.77 -19.31
C SER A 57 11.35 11.26 -18.05
N ASN A 58 10.03 11.49 -18.19
CA ASN A 58 9.14 11.74 -17.05
C ASN A 58 8.51 10.46 -16.52
N ILE A 59 9.09 9.30 -16.86
CA ILE A 59 8.56 8.01 -16.48
C ILE A 59 9.14 7.62 -15.12
N ASN A 60 8.25 7.36 -14.17
CA ASN A 60 8.59 6.87 -12.84
C ASN A 60 7.96 5.48 -12.64
N PHE A 61 8.74 4.56 -12.12
CA PHE A 61 8.27 3.29 -11.62
C PHE A 61 8.38 3.27 -10.11
N SER A 62 7.48 2.57 -9.46
CA SER A 62 7.56 2.33 -8.03
C SER A 62 7.56 0.83 -7.75
N VAL A 63 8.35 0.45 -6.76
CA VAL A 63 8.34 -0.89 -6.19
C VAL A 63 7.94 -0.74 -4.73
N VAL A 64 6.97 -1.54 -4.29
CA VAL A 64 6.47 -1.52 -2.91
C VAL A 64 6.41 -2.96 -2.40
N TYR A 65 7.15 -3.24 -1.34
CA TYR A 65 7.09 -4.50 -0.61
C TYR A 65 6.35 -4.29 0.71
N ASN A 66 5.29 -5.05 0.92
CA ASN A 66 4.46 -4.99 2.12
C ASN A 66 4.54 -6.27 2.93
N LYS A 67 4.57 -6.10 4.25
CA LYS A 67 4.41 -7.19 5.21
C LYS A 67 3.35 -6.78 6.24
N PHE A 68 2.29 -7.56 6.36
CA PHE A 68 1.19 -7.27 7.27
C PHE A 68 0.62 -8.56 7.88
N LEU A 69 -0.07 -8.41 8.99
CA LEU A 69 -0.85 -9.49 9.59
C LEU A 69 -2.28 -9.42 9.05
N ASN A 70 -2.77 -10.54 8.52
CA ASN A 70 -4.18 -10.66 8.13
C ASN A 70 -5.08 -10.83 9.37
N GLN A 71 -6.39 -10.98 9.16
CA GLN A 71 -7.35 -11.17 10.25
C GLN A 71 -7.11 -12.46 11.05
N ASP A 72 -6.54 -13.48 10.42
CA ASP A 72 -6.21 -14.79 11.03
C ASP A 72 -4.84 -14.78 11.72
N LYS A 73 -4.21 -13.60 11.86
CA LYS A 73 -2.86 -13.40 12.43
C LYS A 73 -1.74 -14.07 11.63
N GLU A 74 -1.99 -14.44 10.40
CA GLU A 74 -0.95 -14.93 9.49
C GLU A 74 -0.16 -13.78 8.89
N ILE A 75 1.14 -13.98 8.71
CA ILE A 75 1.99 -13.02 8.01
C ILE A 75 1.72 -13.13 6.51
N ARG A 76 1.25 -12.04 5.92
CA ARG A 76 1.11 -11.88 4.48
C ARG A 76 2.19 -10.95 3.96
N LYS A 77 2.77 -11.35 2.85
CA LYS A 77 3.75 -10.57 2.11
C LYS A 77 3.16 -10.26 0.74
N SER A 78 3.47 -9.09 0.23
CA SER A 78 3.16 -8.72 -1.15
C SER A 78 4.23 -7.81 -1.72
N ILE A 79 4.43 -7.89 -3.02
CA ILE A 79 5.23 -6.93 -3.77
C ILE A 79 4.38 -6.37 -4.90
N SER A 80 4.43 -5.07 -5.08
CA SER A 80 3.74 -4.35 -6.14
C SER A 80 4.75 -3.59 -6.97
N PHE A 81 4.68 -3.75 -8.28
CA PHE A 81 5.39 -2.93 -9.25
C PHE A 81 4.36 -2.02 -9.90
N ILE A 82 4.60 -0.72 -9.83
CA ILE A 82 3.68 0.31 -10.32
C ILE A 82 4.36 1.04 -11.47
N ALA A 83 3.79 0.94 -12.66
CA ALA A 83 4.19 1.70 -13.84
C ALA A 83 3.21 2.84 -14.09
N PRO A 84 3.61 3.94 -14.77
CA PRO A 84 2.68 5.00 -15.13
C PRO A 84 1.60 4.48 -16.09
N LEU A 85 0.50 5.19 -16.17
CA LEU A 85 -0.53 4.94 -17.20
C LEU A 85 0.07 5.09 -18.60
N GLY A 86 -0.44 4.31 -19.55
CA GLY A 86 0.01 4.33 -20.95
C GLY A 86 1.00 3.22 -21.30
N VAL A 87 1.31 2.29 -20.39
CA VAL A 87 2.06 1.07 -20.72
C VAL A 87 1.22 0.17 -21.65
N ASP A 88 1.89 -0.55 -22.53
CA ASP A 88 1.23 -1.55 -23.38
C ASP A 88 0.89 -2.79 -22.56
N LEU A 89 -0.40 -3.02 -22.32
CA LEU A 89 -0.89 -4.15 -21.52
C LEU A 89 -0.77 -5.50 -22.22
N ASN A 90 -0.48 -5.53 -23.53
CA ASN A 90 -0.17 -6.76 -24.25
C ASN A 90 1.26 -7.24 -23.99
N THR A 91 2.13 -6.37 -23.51
CA THR A 91 3.49 -6.71 -23.10
C THR A 91 3.50 -7.13 -21.63
N GLN A 92 4.57 -7.80 -21.22
CA GLN A 92 4.80 -8.22 -19.85
C GLN A 92 5.85 -7.33 -19.18
N LEU A 93 5.74 -7.12 -17.88
CA LEU A 93 6.80 -6.51 -17.10
C LEU A 93 7.96 -7.52 -16.98
N ALA A 94 9.11 -7.20 -17.56
CA ALA A 94 10.31 -8.01 -17.48
C ALA A 94 11.18 -7.58 -16.29
N LEU A 95 11.40 -8.48 -15.34
CA LEU A 95 12.25 -8.27 -14.18
C LEU A 95 13.49 -9.14 -14.26
N ARG A 96 14.63 -8.58 -13.87
CA ARG A 96 15.88 -9.32 -13.71
C ARG A 96 16.55 -8.89 -12.41
N PHE A 97 16.85 -9.85 -11.55
CA PHE A 97 17.52 -9.63 -10.28
C PHE A 97 18.96 -10.14 -10.37
N ASP A 98 19.93 -9.27 -10.09
CA ASP A 98 21.37 -9.62 -9.96
C ASP A 98 21.92 -10.51 -11.07
N GLY A 99 21.53 -10.23 -12.31
CA GLY A 99 21.98 -11.01 -13.48
C GLY A 99 21.38 -12.42 -13.60
N LYS A 100 20.43 -12.78 -12.73
CA LYS A 100 19.68 -14.03 -12.80
C LYS A 100 18.73 -14.06 -14.01
N GLU A 101 18.03 -15.17 -14.17
CA GLU A 101 17.05 -15.37 -15.24
C GLU A 101 15.96 -14.28 -15.18
N GLN A 102 15.51 -13.86 -16.36
CA GLN A 102 14.45 -12.88 -16.50
C GLN A 102 13.10 -13.51 -16.15
N ILE A 103 12.33 -12.81 -15.33
CA ILE A 103 10.97 -13.17 -14.97
C ILE A 103 10.02 -12.22 -15.68
N ASN A 104 9.02 -12.76 -16.37
CA ASN A 104 8.02 -12.00 -17.09
C ASN A 104 6.69 -12.05 -16.35
N LEU A 105 6.18 -10.90 -15.95
CA LEU A 105 4.98 -10.74 -15.14
C LEU A 105 3.87 -10.05 -15.94
N ARG A 106 2.65 -10.55 -15.84
CA ARG A 106 1.48 -9.93 -16.46
C ARG A 106 0.96 -8.78 -15.60
N TRP A 107 0.43 -7.76 -16.26
CA TRP A 107 -0.28 -6.68 -15.57
C TRP A 107 -1.51 -7.23 -14.85
N SER A 108 -1.70 -6.84 -13.60
CA SER A 108 -2.84 -7.25 -12.79
C SER A 108 -4.03 -6.33 -12.98
N THR A 109 -3.80 -5.02 -12.96
CA THR A 109 -4.83 -3.98 -13.13
C THR A 109 -4.17 -2.64 -13.47
N CYS A 110 -4.97 -1.69 -13.97
CA CYS A 110 -4.58 -0.28 -14.07
C CYS A 110 -5.60 0.57 -13.32
N GLU A 111 -5.12 1.47 -12.48
CA GLU A 111 -5.89 2.38 -11.65
C GLU A 111 -5.35 3.81 -11.80
N GLN A 112 -5.91 4.77 -11.07
CA GLN A 112 -5.46 6.18 -11.14
C GLN A 112 -3.98 6.36 -10.80
N ILE A 113 -3.41 5.51 -9.94
CA ILE A 113 -2.00 5.55 -9.53
C ILE A 113 -1.05 4.97 -10.58
N GLY A 114 -1.56 4.24 -11.58
CA GLY A 114 -0.78 3.57 -12.61
C GLY A 114 -1.23 2.15 -12.89
N CYS A 115 -0.45 1.43 -13.71
CA CYS A 115 -0.66 0.02 -13.99
C CYS A 115 0.20 -0.84 -13.07
N LEU A 116 -0.41 -1.86 -12.47
CA LEU A 116 0.17 -2.65 -11.39
C LEU A 116 0.42 -4.10 -11.80
N VAL A 117 1.55 -4.62 -11.36
CA VAL A 117 1.77 -6.06 -11.17
C VAL A 117 1.77 -6.31 -9.67
N PHE A 118 0.95 -7.24 -9.22
CA PHE A 118 0.78 -7.55 -7.82
C PHE A 118 1.04 -9.03 -7.54
N ILE A 119 1.99 -9.32 -6.64
CA ILE A 119 2.41 -10.66 -6.26
C ILE A 119 2.17 -10.84 -4.77
N THR A 120 1.57 -11.97 -4.38
CA THR A 120 1.29 -12.34 -2.99
C THR A 120 1.80 -13.73 -2.69
N ASN A 121 1.81 -14.12 -1.42
CA ASN A 121 2.16 -15.48 -0.99
C ASN A 121 1.40 -16.61 -1.71
N ASN A 122 0.25 -16.32 -2.30
CA ASN A 122 -0.59 -17.31 -2.97
C ASN A 122 -0.54 -17.18 -4.51
N SER A 123 0.37 -16.36 -5.05
CA SER A 123 0.53 -16.20 -6.49
C SER A 123 1.50 -17.25 -7.06
N LYS A 124 1.40 -17.52 -8.36
CA LYS A 124 2.34 -18.42 -9.05
C LYS A 124 3.79 -17.93 -8.96
N ASP A 125 3.96 -16.63 -8.78
CA ASP A 125 5.25 -15.94 -8.75
C ASP A 125 5.70 -15.62 -7.31
N GLU A 126 5.14 -16.31 -6.31
CA GLU A 126 5.46 -16.08 -4.88
C GLU A 126 6.95 -16.22 -4.55
N LYS A 127 7.70 -17.00 -5.32
CA LYS A 127 9.16 -17.14 -5.16
C LYS A 127 9.90 -15.80 -5.19
N ILE A 128 9.33 -14.79 -5.84
CA ILE A 128 9.88 -13.42 -5.85
C ILE A 128 9.85 -12.78 -4.46
N LEU A 129 8.97 -13.23 -3.58
CA LEU A 129 8.86 -12.73 -2.20
C LEU A 129 9.94 -13.28 -1.26
N GLU A 130 10.75 -14.22 -1.72
CA GLU A 130 11.80 -14.89 -0.94
C GLU A 130 13.22 -14.41 -1.33
N ILE A 131 13.31 -13.52 -2.34
CA ILE A 131 14.54 -12.86 -2.77
C ILE A 131 14.80 -11.65 -1.86
#